data_5d4f11996007e0ff42db87297b38043c
#
_entry.id   5d4f11996007e0ff42db87297b38043c
#
_cell.length_a   1.000
_cell.length_b   1.000
_cell.length_c   1.000
_cell.angle_alpha   90.00
_cell.angle_beta   90.00
_cell.angle_gamma   90.00
#
_symmetry.space_group_name_H-M   'P 1'
#
loop_
_entity.id
_entity.type
_entity.pdbx_description
1 polymer ?
#
loop_
_entity_poly.entity_id
_entity_poly.type
_entity_poly.pdbx_seq_one_letter_code
_entity_poly.pdbx_strand_id
1 'polypeptide(L)'
;MKISILLIEDDRDMRDLVSRHLEHSGFDVQKAEDGIKGQALALQYSPDLILLDLMLPSVDGLTLCQRLRRDERTSNIPILMITYLVGLKYKVTCFNSGSDE
;
A
#
# COMPACT_ATOMS: atom_id res chain seq x y z
N MET A 1 -0.21 -21.49 -4.04
CA MET A 1 0.45 -20.39 -3.31
C MET A 1 -0.32 -19.10 -3.52
N LYS A 2 -0.64 -18.41 -2.45
CA LYS A 2 -1.40 -17.16 -2.55
C LYS A 2 -0.47 -15.98 -2.67
N ILE A 3 -0.86 -15.01 -3.50
CA ILE A 3 -0.17 -13.74 -3.59
C ILE A 3 -0.58 -12.90 -2.38
N SER A 4 0.41 -12.33 -1.71
CA SER A 4 0.23 -11.55 -0.51
C SER A 4 0.16 -10.06 -0.84
N ILE A 5 -0.90 -9.39 -0.37
CA ILE A 5 -1.09 -7.96 -0.60
C ILE A 5 -1.19 -7.26 0.74
N LEU A 6 -0.44 -6.17 0.89
CA LEU A 6 -0.58 -5.29 2.03
C LEU A 6 -1.42 -4.09 1.60
N LEU A 7 -2.55 -3.89 2.25
CA LEU A 7 -3.45 -2.77 1.98
C LEU A 7 -3.30 -1.73 3.08
N ILE A 8 -2.90 -0.52 2.71
CA ILE A 8 -2.74 0.59 3.64
C ILE A 8 -3.80 1.63 3.32
N GLU A 9 -4.82 1.71 4.15
CA GLU A 9 -6.00 2.54 3.93
C GLU A 9 -6.54 3.00 5.27
N ASP A 10 -6.72 4.31 5.46
CA ASP A 10 -7.19 4.83 6.74
C ASP A 10 -8.72 4.71 6.91
N ASP A 11 -9.47 4.76 5.83
CA ASP A 11 -10.92 4.63 5.91
C ASP A 11 -11.29 3.18 6.19
N ARG A 12 -11.94 2.95 7.33
CA ARG A 12 -12.28 1.60 7.75
C ARG A 12 -13.18 0.88 6.77
N ASP A 13 -14.23 1.56 6.30
CA ASP A 13 -15.20 0.94 5.40
C ASP A 13 -14.57 0.60 4.06
N MET A 14 -13.75 1.50 3.54
CA MET A 14 -13.05 1.26 2.28
C MET A 14 -12.02 0.14 2.44
N ARG A 15 -11.30 0.14 3.56
CA ARG A 15 -10.32 -0.90 3.84
C ARG A 15 -10.99 -2.27 3.89
N ASP A 16 -12.13 -2.36 4.58
CA ASP A 16 -12.86 -3.63 4.67
C ASP A 16 -13.42 -4.06 3.31
N LEU A 17 -13.94 -3.11 2.56
CA LEU A 17 -14.50 -3.42 1.24
C LEU A 17 -13.43 -3.94 0.29
N VAL A 18 -12.32 -3.23 0.19
CA VAL A 18 -11.24 -3.62 -0.73
C VAL A 18 -10.61 -4.94 -0.31
N SER A 19 -10.38 -5.12 1.00
CA SER A 19 -9.76 -6.36 1.47
C SER A 19 -10.66 -7.55 1.21
N ARG A 20 -11.97 -7.39 1.35
CA ARG A 20 -12.92 -8.45 1.09
C ARG A 20 -12.90 -8.86 -0.39
N HIS A 21 -12.88 -7.88 -1.28
CA HIS A 21 -12.80 -8.16 -2.71
C HIS A 21 -11.52 -8.90 -3.08
N LEU A 22 -10.40 -8.47 -2.50
CA LEU A 22 -9.13 -9.12 -2.78
C LEU A 22 -9.10 -10.55 -2.25
N GLU A 23 -9.63 -10.76 -1.06
CA GLU A 23 -9.67 -12.10 -0.48
C GLU A 23 -10.58 -13.02 -1.30
N HIS A 24 -11.69 -12.51 -1.79
CA HIS A 24 -12.57 -13.27 -2.67
C HIS A 24 -11.89 -13.68 -3.97
N SER A 25 -10.95 -12.88 -4.42
CA SER A 25 -10.19 -13.17 -5.63
C SER A 25 -9.01 -14.10 -5.39
N GLY A 26 -8.83 -14.55 -4.16
CA GLY A 26 -7.79 -15.53 -3.84
C GLY A 26 -6.50 -14.95 -3.31
N PHE A 27 -6.46 -13.67 -2.99
CA PHE A 27 -5.25 -13.06 -2.43
C PHE A 27 -5.26 -13.17 -0.91
N ASP A 28 -4.06 -13.18 -0.35
CA ASP A 28 -3.87 -13.12 1.10
C ASP A 28 -3.63 -11.65 1.46
N VAL A 29 -4.47 -11.07 2.32
CA VAL A 29 -4.44 -9.62 2.56
C VAL A 29 -4.07 -9.31 3.99
N GLN A 30 -3.06 -8.46 4.15
CA GLN A 30 -2.74 -7.81 5.42
C GLN A 30 -3.26 -6.38 5.34
N LYS A 31 -3.77 -5.86 6.44
CA LYS A 31 -4.38 -4.53 6.46
C LYS A 31 -3.66 -3.62 7.44
N ALA A 32 -3.47 -2.38 7.04
CA ALA A 32 -2.91 -1.35 7.92
C ALA A 32 -3.77 -0.10 7.81
N GLU A 33 -4.01 0.54 8.93
CA GLU A 33 -4.86 1.73 8.99
C GLU A 33 -4.09 3.03 8.82
N ASP A 34 -2.76 2.97 8.87
CA ASP A 34 -1.93 4.15 8.68
C ASP A 34 -0.55 3.75 8.14
N GLY A 35 0.26 4.76 7.85
CA GLY A 35 1.56 4.54 7.25
C GLY A 35 2.57 3.89 8.19
N ILE A 36 2.48 4.19 9.48
CA ILE A 36 3.41 3.62 10.45
C ILE A 36 3.20 2.11 10.56
N LYS A 37 1.95 1.70 10.72
CA LYS A 37 1.61 0.29 10.79
C LYS A 37 1.89 -0.40 9.45
N GLY A 38 1.61 0.30 8.34
CA GLY A 38 1.88 -0.24 7.02
C GLY A 38 3.35 -0.54 6.80
N GLN A 39 4.22 0.38 7.20
CA GLN A 39 5.65 0.17 7.07
C GLN A 39 6.10 -1.03 7.91
N ALA A 40 5.62 -1.13 9.14
CA ALA A 40 5.97 -2.24 10.02
C ALA A 40 5.54 -3.58 9.42
N LEU A 41 4.32 -3.64 8.86
CA LEU A 41 3.82 -4.87 8.27
C LEU A 41 4.58 -5.22 6.98
N ALA A 42 4.97 -4.22 6.19
CA ALA A 42 5.76 -4.47 4.99
C ALA A 42 7.09 -5.11 5.33
N LEU A 43 7.73 -4.64 6.40
CA LEU A 43 9.00 -5.22 6.84
C LEU A 43 8.81 -6.61 7.43
N GLN A 44 7.71 -6.83 8.12
CA GLN A 44 7.46 -8.09 8.81
C GLN A 44 7.04 -9.21 7.83
N TYR A 45 6.17 -8.90 6.88
CA TYR A 45 5.55 -9.93 6.04
C TYR A 45 6.07 -9.98 4.61
N SER A 46 6.82 -8.98 4.17
CA SER A 46 7.36 -8.91 2.80
C SER A 46 6.29 -9.24 1.75
N PRO A 47 5.24 -8.42 1.67
CA PRO A 47 4.14 -8.72 0.72
C PRO A 47 4.60 -8.68 -0.73
N ASP A 48 3.83 -9.30 -1.60
CA ASP A 48 4.12 -9.29 -3.03
C ASP A 48 3.69 -7.99 -3.70
N LEU A 49 2.75 -7.27 -3.08
CA LEU A 49 2.24 -6.01 -3.60
C LEU A 49 1.75 -5.16 -2.44
N ILE A 50 1.98 -3.87 -2.51
CA ILE A 50 1.44 -2.91 -1.55
C ILE A 50 0.43 -2.02 -2.27
N LEU A 51 -0.80 -1.97 -1.75
CA LEU A 51 -1.80 -1.01 -2.18
C LEU A 51 -1.82 0.11 -1.15
N LEU A 52 -1.54 1.32 -1.58
CA LEU A 52 -1.29 2.42 -0.68
C LEU A 52 -2.20 3.60 -0.99
N ASP A 53 -2.96 4.03 0.02
CA ASP A 53 -3.75 5.24 -0.09
C ASP A 53 -2.82 6.44 -0.01
N LEU A 54 -2.94 7.35 -0.96
CA LEU A 54 -2.10 8.54 -1.02
C LEU A 54 -2.34 9.47 0.16
N MET A 55 -3.57 9.54 0.66
CA MET A 55 -3.98 10.47 1.71
C MET A 55 -4.07 9.76 3.05
N LEU A 56 -2.94 9.51 3.68
CA LEU A 56 -2.89 8.86 4.99
C LEU A 56 -2.74 9.88 6.11
N PRO A 57 -3.30 9.60 7.29
CA PRO A 57 -3.30 10.59 8.38
C PRO A 57 -1.94 10.85 9.05
N SER A 58 -1.12 9.82 9.23
CA SER A 58 0.13 9.98 9.98
C SER A 58 1.33 10.23 9.10
N VAL A 59 1.39 9.57 7.96
CA VAL A 59 2.48 9.73 7.00
C VAL A 59 1.83 9.72 5.63
N ASP A 60 2.04 10.77 4.83
CA ASP A 60 1.40 10.77 3.53
C ASP A 60 1.97 9.66 2.63
N GLY A 61 1.19 9.27 1.62
CA GLY A 61 1.53 8.13 0.79
C GLY A 61 2.85 8.28 0.06
N LEU A 62 3.17 9.49 -0.38
CA LEU A 62 4.43 9.71 -1.09
C LEU A 62 5.64 9.53 -0.17
N THR A 63 5.55 10.05 1.05
CA THR A 63 6.63 9.89 2.02
C THR A 63 6.82 8.42 2.38
N LEU A 64 5.72 7.71 2.60
CA LEU A 64 5.79 6.29 2.90
C LEU A 64 6.40 5.51 1.74
N CYS A 65 6.01 5.84 0.52
CA CYS A 65 6.57 5.20 -0.67
C CYS A 65 8.08 5.38 -0.73
N GLN A 66 8.55 6.60 -0.45
CA GLN A 66 9.99 6.87 -0.45
C GLN A 66 10.71 6.07 0.63
N ARG A 67 10.13 5.97 1.81
CA ARG A 67 10.74 5.18 2.89
C ARG A 67 10.85 3.70 2.50
N LEU A 68 9.81 3.16 1.89
CA LEU A 68 9.83 1.77 1.46
C LEU A 68 10.87 1.53 0.36
N ARG A 69 11.05 2.49 -0.55
CA ARG A 69 12.05 2.38 -1.61
C ARG A 69 13.48 2.47 -1.10
N ARG A 70 13.69 3.15 0.01
CA ARG A 70 15.03 3.29 0.60
C ARG A 70 15.47 2.09 1.42
N ASP A 71 14.53 1.29 1.89
CA ASP A 71 14.85 0.11 2.70
C ASP A 71 15.03 -1.09 1.78
N GLU A 72 16.18 -1.74 1.85
CA GLU A 72 16.50 -2.88 1.00
C GLU A 72 15.45 -3.98 1.08
N ARG A 73 14.85 -4.16 2.25
CA ARG A 73 13.89 -5.24 2.48
C ARG A 73 12.58 -5.02 1.74
N THR A 74 12.29 -3.76 1.37
CA THR A 74 11.03 -3.42 0.71
C THR A 74 11.23 -2.73 -0.64
N SER A 75 12.48 -2.46 -1.02
CA SER A 75 12.76 -1.65 -2.21
C SER A 75 12.23 -2.23 -3.51
N ASN A 76 12.09 -3.53 -3.59
CA ASN A 76 11.64 -4.20 -4.81
C ASN A 76 10.16 -4.58 -4.79
N ILE A 77 9.45 -4.29 -3.71
CA ILE A 77 8.02 -4.62 -3.63
C ILE A 77 7.24 -3.62 -4.47
N PRO A 78 6.44 -4.06 -5.44
CA PRO A 78 5.61 -3.14 -6.22
C PRO A 78 4.63 -2.41 -5.33
N ILE A 79 4.51 -1.10 -5.54
CA ILE A 79 3.58 -0.26 -4.79
C ILE A 79 2.63 0.40 -5.77
N LEU A 80 1.35 0.16 -5.60
CA LEU A 80 0.31 0.81 -6.38
C LEU A 80 -0.39 1.82 -5.48
N MET A 81 -0.25 3.09 -5.81
CA MET A 81 -0.86 4.17 -5.04
C MET A 81 -2.24 4.47 -5.58
N ILE A 82 -3.18 4.68 -4.66
CA ILE A 82 -4.56 4.96 -5.01
C ILE A 82 -4.96 6.27 -4.34
N THR A 83 -5.63 7.14 -5.08
CA THR A 83 -6.16 8.37 -4.51
C THR A 83 -7.61 8.55 -4.93
N TYR A 84 -8.39 9.22 -4.10
CA TYR A 84 -9.78 9.50 -4.37
C TYR A 84 -9.97 11.01 -4.45
N LEU A 85 -10.51 11.49 -5.57
CA LEU A 85 -10.80 12.90 -5.76
C LEU A 85 -12.25 13.04 -6.21
N VAL A 86 -13.06 13.65 -5.37
CA VAL A 86 -14.45 13.97 -5.72
C VAL A 86 -15.16 12.76 -6.34
N GLY A 87 -15.04 11.62 -5.69
CA GLY A 87 -15.69 10.41 -6.18
C GLY A 87 -14.95 9.68 -7.28
N LEU A 88 -13.86 10.23 -7.75
CA LEU A 88 -13.03 9.57 -8.75
C LEU A 88 -11.84 8.90 -8.11
N LYS A 89 -11.39 7.84 -8.75
CA LYS A 89 -10.28 7.07 -8.25
C LYS A 89 -9.15 7.05 -9.28
N TYR A 90 -7.97 7.42 -8.86
CA TYR A 90 -6.79 7.41 -9.72
C TYR A 90 -5.76 6.41 -9.24
N LYS A 91 -5.09 5.80 -10.18
CA LYS A 91 -3.99 4.88 -9.89
C LYS A 91 -2.68 5.58 -10.20
N VAL A 92 -1.76 5.55 -9.25
CA VAL A 92 -0.43 6.10 -9.45
C VAL A 92 0.57 5.04 -9.03
N THR A 93 1.48 4.71 -9.92
CA THR A 93 2.53 3.75 -9.60
C THR A 93 3.70 4.47 -8.96
N CYS A 94 4.17 3.95 -7.84
CA CYS A 94 5.34 4.50 -7.18
C CYS A 94 6.60 3.91 -7.82
N PHE A 95 7.34 4.75 -8.48
CA PHE A 95 8.60 4.32 -9.09
C PHE A 95 9.74 4.40 -8.09
N ASN A 96 10.82 3.72 -8.41
CA ASN A 96 11.99 3.79 -7.57
C ASN A 96 12.42 5.22 -7.44
N SER A 97 12.61 5.60 -6.23
CA SER A 97 12.96 6.96 -5.93
C SER A 97 14.31 7.30 -6.43
N GLY A 98 14.92 6.59 -6.85
CA GLY A 98 16.05 7.07 -7.50
C GLY A 98 15.54 7.81 -8.59
N SER A 99 14.93 7.45 -8.91
CA SER A 99 14.64 7.72 -9.77
C SER A 99 13.90 8.46 -10.37
N ASP A 100 13.79 8.39 -10.17
CA ASP A 100 13.09 8.82 -10.66
C ASP A 100 12.69 9.66 -10.98
N GLU A 101 12.90 9.56 -11.05
CA GLU A 101 12.49 10.07 -11.48
C GLU A 101 12.27 10.50 -11.80
#